data_a08d9bcd50c264ff2fc9553d8632a16e
#
_entry.id   a08d9bcd50c264ff2fc9553d8632a16e
#
_cell.length_a   1.000
_cell.length_b   1.000
_cell.length_c   1.000
_cell.angle_alpha   90.00
_cell.angle_beta   90.00
_cell.angle_gamma   90.00
#
_symmetry.space_group_name_H-M   'P 1'
#
loop_
_entity.id
_entity.type
_entity.pdbx_description
1 polymer ?
#
loop_
_entity_poly.entity_id
_entity_poly.type
_entity_poly.pdbx_seq_one_letter_code
_entity_poly.pdbx_strand_id
1 'polypeptide(L)'
;MRKILFAVSLMMAMTAGAQTQDDPVIMTINGQPVLRSEFEYSYNKNNSEGVIDKKNVEEYVDLFVNYKLKVEAAKAAHLDTLSSFKEEFKTYRDQQIRPAFIEDADLEAEAQRIYAETKHRIDSMGGMVKPAHILLMVGQKATQAEADAAKVRIDSVYQALKAGADFAELARKVSDDKNSARNGGELPWLTKGQTLPDFEKAAFALEVGQMSEPVQSQVGWHIIKMIEKGSFYPYDSVHADILRFIDQRGLRESIVDRKLADLAKAEGTTADALVENKLNEMVAQDNDLKYLIQEYHDGLLAFEIGNQRVWDKAAKDEAGLANFFKQNKKKYKWEEPRFKGMAYHVKDKADVKAVQKAVKGLPFDKWADKLRSTFNNDSVLRIRVEKGIFKRGDNALVDREIFKKDTTVKAVEKFPIDAVYGKKLKAPEEYQDVRGQVVVDYQEFLEKAWVDELRRQYAVKVDEAVLKTVNKH
;
A
#
# COMPACT_ATOMS: atom_id res chain seq x y z
N MET A 1 25.13 -53.98 -3.44
CA MET A 1 25.19 -52.88 -2.42
C MET A 1 23.83 -52.22 -2.44
N ARG A 2 23.06 -52.44 -1.38
CA ARG A 2 21.65 -52.01 -1.22
C ARG A 2 21.58 -50.50 -0.97
N LYS A 3 20.87 -49.77 -1.82
CA LYS A 3 20.46 -48.37 -1.56
C LYS A 3 19.25 -48.43 -0.64
N ILE A 4 19.43 -47.91 0.58
CA ILE A 4 18.36 -47.66 1.54
C ILE A 4 17.78 -46.28 1.22
N LEU A 5 16.57 -46.24 0.68
CA LEU A 5 15.75 -45.04 0.62
C LEU A 5 15.20 -44.78 2.05
N PHE A 6 15.63 -43.73 2.70
CA PHE A 6 14.92 -43.16 3.87
C PHE A 6 13.77 -42.29 3.34
N ALA A 7 12.58 -42.85 3.31
CA ALA A 7 11.35 -42.07 3.25
C ALA A 7 11.09 -41.55 4.68
N VAL A 8 11.35 -40.29 4.90
CA VAL A 8 10.88 -39.63 6.13
C VAL A 8 9.42 -39.25 5.91
N SER A 9 8.55 -40.20 6.26
CA SER A 9 7.14 -39.91 6.48
C SER A 9 7.04 -39.11 7.77
N LEU A 10 6.83 -37.80 7.65
CA LEU A 10 6.42 -36.96 8.76
C LEU A 10 4.95 -37.29 9.04
N MET A 11 4.69 -38.41 9.76
CA MET A 11 3.45 -38.60 10.47
C MET A 11 3.43 -37.55 11.60
N MET A 12 2.70 -36.46 11.41
CA MET A 12 2.13 -35.77 12.56
C MET A 12 1.21 -36.76 13.26
N ALA A 13 1.73 -37.45 14.26
CA ALA A 13 0.93 -38.08 15.26
C ALA A 13 0.27 -36.89 16.02
N MET A 14 -0.95 -36.50 15.58
CA MET A 14 -1.83 -35.79 16.47
C MET A 14 -2.09 -36.71 17.65
N THR A 15 -1.38 -36.50 18.74
CA THR A 15 -1.82 -36.96 20.02
C THR A 15 -3.23 -36.37 20.19
N ALA A 16 -4.22 -37.25 20.24
CA ALA A 16 -5.55 -36.89 20.72
C ALA A 16 -5.34 -36.35 22.16
N GLY A 17 -5.03 -35.07 22.27
CA GLY A 17 -5.05 -34.34 23.51
C GLY A 17 -6.45 -34.51 24.05
N ALA A 18 -6.56 -34.90 25.29
CA ALA A 18 -7.83 -35.05 26.00
C ALA A 18 -8.68 -33.80 25.66
N GLN A 19 -9.80 -34.01 24.96
CA GLN A 19 -10.81 -32.99 24.73
C GLN A 19 -11.14 -32.41 26.11
N THR A 20 -10.76 -31.17 26.35
CA THR A 20 -11.31 -30.44 27.47
C THR A 20 -12.81 -30.36 27.21
N GLN A 21 -13.63 -30.66 28.22
CA GLN A 21 -15.09 -30.73 28.15
C GLN A 21 -15.71 -29.40 27.62
N ASP A 22 -14.91 -28.36 27.54
CA ASP A 22 -15.29 -26.99 27.20
C ASP A 22 -15.19 -26.62 25.70
N ASP A 23 -14.52 -27.41 24.84
CA ASP A 23 -14.36 -27.09 23.40
C ASP A 23 -14.65 -28.32 22.52
N PRO A 24 -15.93 -28.67 22.32
CA PRO A 24 -16.34 -29.84 21.58
C PRO A 24 -16.11 -29.67 20.05
N VAL A 25 -15.99 -30.81 19.35
CA VAL A 25 -15.99 -30.87 17.91
C VAL A 25 -17.37 -30.49 17.36
N ILE A 26 -17.46 -29.37 16.66
CA ILE A 26 -18.70 -28.88 16.05
C ILE A 26 -18.99 -29.53 14.69
N MET A 27 -17.93 -29.91 13.96
CA MET A 27 -18.06 -30.62 12.69
C MET A 27 -16.78 -31.39 12.35
N THR A 28 -16.90 -32.32 11.40
CA THR A 28 -15.75 -32.96 10.77
C THR A 28 -15.82 -32.75 9.27
N ILE A 29 -14.70 -32.37 8.66
CA ILE A 29 -14.53 -32.16 7.22
C ILE A 29 -13.43 -33.12 6.74
N ASN A 30 -13.77 -34.03 5.85
CA ASN A 30 -12.82 -35.07 5.38
C ASN A 30 -12.15 -35.85 6.54
N GLY A 31 -12.88 -36.08 7.63
CA GLY A 31 -12.37 -36.72 8.82
C GLY A 31 -11.55 -35.81 9.76
N GLN A 32 -11.24 -34.59 9.39
CA GLN A 32 -10.54 -33.62 10.23
C GLN A 32 -11.54 -32.92 11.15
N PRO A 33 -11.29 -32.87 12.47
CA PRO A 33 -12.18 -32.20 13.41
C PRO A 33 -12.03 -30.67 13.31
N VAL A 34 -13.16 -29.99 13.43
CA VAL A 34 -13.24 -28.55 13.64
C VAL A 34 -13.84 -28.32 15.03
N LEU A 35 -13.16 -27.54 15.85
CA LEU A 35 -13.62 -27.22 17.20
C LEU A 35 -14.67 -26.11 17.19
N ARG A 36 -15.52 -26.06 18.20
CA ARG A 36 -16.54 -25.01 18.37
C ARG A 36 -15.88 -23.62 18.39
N SER A 37 -14.80 -23.48 19.16
CA SER A 37 -14.06 -22.19 19.26
C SER A 37 -13.50 -21.70 17.94
N GLU A 38 -13.03 -22.59 17.05
CA GLU A 38 -12.59 -22.22 15.69
C GLU A 38 -13.76 -21.66 14.87
N PHE A 39 -14.90 -22.33 14.93
CA PHE A 39 -16.11 -21.88 14.23
C PHE A 39 -16.60 -20.54 14.79
N GLU A 40 -16.65 -20.40 16.10
CA GLU A 40 -17.07 -19.17 16.80
C GLU A 40 -16.16 -17.99 16.46
N TYR A 41 -14.84 -18.18 16.45
CA TYR A 41 -13.90 -17.15 16.04
C TYR A 41 -14.23 -16.63 14.65
N SER A 42 -14.38 -17.54 13.68
CA SER A 42 -14.71 -17.19 12.30
C SER A 42 -16.10 -16.55 12.16
N TYR A 43 -17.10 -17.12 12.85
CA TYR A 43 -18.47 -16.60 12.86
C TYR A 43 -18.54 -15.18 13.43
N ASN A 44 -17.94 -14.96 14.59
CA ASN A 44 -17.98 -13.67 15.29
C ASN A 44 -17.25 -12.57 14.50
N LYS A 45 -16.10 -12.90 13.92
CA LYS A 45 -15.34 -11.98 13.06
C LYS A 45 -16.16 -11.53 11.85
N ASN A 46 -16.83 -12.47 11.18
CA ASN A 46 -17.66 -12.19 9.99
C ASN A 46 -19.04 -11.59 10.30
N ASN A 47 -19.41 -11.49 11.59
CA ASN A 47 -20.63 -10.85 12.06
C ASN A 47 -20.37 -9.70 13.03
N SER A 48 -19.15 -9.16 13.05
CA SER A 48 -18.76 -8.04 13.92
C SER A 48 -19.55 -6.76 13.62
N GLU A 49 -19.38 -5.76 14.47
CA GLU A 49 -20.01 -4.46 14.28
C GLU A 49 -19.54 -3.83 12.94
N GLY A 50 -20.50 -3.33 12.16
CA GLY A 50 -20.22 -2.74 10.83
C GLY A 50 -20.41 -3.69 9.64
N VAL A 51 -20.55 -5.00 9.84
CA VAL A 51 -20.91 -5.95 8.77
C VAL A 51 -22.38 -5.75 8.38
N ILE A 52 -22.62 -5.45 7.09
CA ILE A 52 -23.97 -5.13 6.57
C ILE A 52 -24.83 -6.39 6.39
N ASP A 53 -24.24 -7.50 5.91
CA ASP A 53 -24.93 -8.75 5.59
C ASP A 53 -24.58 -9.83 6.63
N LYS A 54 -25.00 -9.61 7.88
CA LYS A 54 -24.81 -10.57 8.97
C LYS A 54 -25.61 -11.83 8.73
N LYS A 55 -25.00 -12.98 9.00
CA LYS A 55 -25.61 -14.30 8.88
C LYS A 55 -25.93 -14.85 10.26
N ASN A 56 -27.04 -15.57 10.37
CA ASN A 56 -27.25 -16.40 11.56
C ASN A 56 -26.34 -17.64 11.53
N VAL A 57 -26.29 -18.39 12.62
CA VAL A 57 -25.39 -19.56 12.75
C VAL A 57 -25.71 -20.62 11.71
N GLU A 58 -26.98 -20.88 11.42
CA GLU A 58 -27.44 -21.88 10.46
C GLU A 58 -27.06 -21.51 9.02
N GLU A 59 -27.13 -20.24 8.65
CA GLU A 59 -26.70 -19.72 7.35
C GLU A 59 -25.16 -19.73 7.22
N TYR A 60 -24.46 -19.43 8.31
CA TYR A 60 -23.00 -19.34 8.30
C TYR A 60 -22.31 -20.69 8.22
N VAL A 61 -22.92 -21.76 8.80
CA VAL A 61 -22.39 -23.12 8.73
C VAL A 61 -22.10 -23.57 7.30
N ASP A 62 -23.03 -23.32 6.38
CA ASP A 62 -22.84 -23.71 4.98
C ASP A 62 -21.69 -22.94 4.31
N LEU A 63 -21.52 -21.67 4.63
CA LEU A 63 -20.40 -20.85 4.12
C LEU A 63 -19.07 -21.37 4.67
N PHE A 64 -19.03 -21.66 5.97
CA PHE A 64 -17.82 -22.16 6.63
C PHE A 64 -17.45 -23.57 6.13
N VAL A 65 -18.42 -24.47 5.97
CA VAL A 65 -18.19 -25.79 5.36
C VAL A 65 -17.62 -25.65 3.95
N ASN A 66 -18.21 -24.81 3.11
CA ASN A 66 -17.71 -24.58 1.75
C ASN A 66 -16.27 -24.03 1.73
N TYR A 67 -15.96 -23.13 2.64
CA TYR A 67 -14.60 -22.63 2.85
C TYR A 67 -13.61 -23.75 3.20
N LYS A 68 -13.93 -24.57 4.22
CA LYS A 68 -13.07 -25.70 4.64
C LYS A 68 -12.93 -26.77 3.57
N LEU A 69 -13.96 -27.03 2.77
CA LEU A 69 -13.89 -27.94 1.62
C LEU A 69 -12.89 -27.46 0.55
N LYS A 70 -12.83 -26.13 0.30
CA LYS A 70 -11.83 -25.55 -0.61
C LYS A 70 -10.42 -25.70 -0.06
N VAL A 71 -10.25 -25.51 1.24
CA VAL A 71 -8.96 -25.71 1.92
C VAL A 71 -8.50 -27.17 1.75
N GLU A 72 -9.39 -28.16 1.94
CA GLU A 72 -9.07 -29.55 1.73
C GLU A 72 -8.69 -29.86 0.25
N ALA A 73 -9.40 -29.25 -0.69
CA ALA A 73 -9.05 -29.36 -2.11
C ALA A 73 -7.68 -28.75 -2.43
N ALA A 74 -7.33 -27.63 -1.79
CA ALA A 74 -6.02 -26.99 -1.96
C ALA A 74 -4.88 -27.86 -1.39
N LYS A 75 -5.08 -28.45 -0.20
CA LYS A 75 -4.14 -29.40 0.41
C LYS A 75 -3.97 -30.64 -0.46
N ALA A 76 -5.06 -31.20 -0.98
CA ALA A 76 -5.01 -32.32 -1.91
C ALA A 76 -4.27 -31.98 -3.22
N ALA A 77 -4.28 -30.73 -3.63
CA ALA A 77 -3.51 -30.24 -4.77
C ALA A 77 -2.06 -29.80 -4.40
N HIS A 78 -1.64 -30.00 -3.14
CA HIS A 78 -0.32 -29.66 -2.62
C HIS A 78 0.05 -28.17 -2.75
N LEU A 79 -0.94 -27.27 -2.70
CA LEU A 79 -0.70 -25.84 -2.83
C LEU A 79 0.06 -25.25 -1.63
N ASP A 80 -0.06 -25.86 -0.45
CA ASP A 80 0.70 -25.59 0.76
C ASP A 80 2.21 -25.83 0.63
N THR A 81 2.63 -26.58 -0.38
CA THR A 81 4.04 -26.88 -0.62
C THR A 81 4.73 -25.88 -1.55
N LEU A 82 3.98 -25.02 -2.24
CA LEU A 82 4.50 -24.03 -3.18
C LEU A 82 5.36 -22.98 -2.47
N SER A 83 6.48 -22.60 -3.08
CA SER A 83 7.36 -21.57 -2.53
C SER A 83 6.63 -20.24 -2.35
N SER A 84 5.81 -19.83 -3.32
CA SER A 84 5.00 -18.59 -3.23
C SER A 84 4.06 -18.59 -2.03
N PHE A 85 3.37 -19.71 -1.79
CA PHE A 85 2.51 -19.88 -0.61
C PHE A 85 3.32 -19.75 0.69
N LYS A 86 4.45 -20.46 0.78
CA LYS A 86 5.30 -20.45 1.99
C LYS A 86 5.86 -19.07 2.29
N GLU A 87 6.30 -18.34 1.27
CA GLU A 87 6.82 -16.98 1.41
C GLU A 87 5.73 -16.00 1.84
N GLU A 88 4.55 -16.12 1.26
CA GLU A 88 3.42 -15.25 1.61
C GLU A 88 2.91 -15.55 3.01
N PHE A 89 2.69 -16.81 3.36
CA PHE A 89 2.28 -17.21 4.70
C PHE A 89 3.32 -16.81 5.76
N LYS A 90 4.61 -17.00 5.46
CA LYS A 90 5.70 -16.55 6.32
C LYS A 90 5.60 -15.06 6.62
N THR A 91 5.30 -14.24 5.62
CA THR A 91 5.15 -12.79 5.79
C THR A 91 4.03 -12.46 6.79
N TYR A 92 2.86 -13.08 6.68
CA TYR A 92 1.75 -12.87 7.62
C TYR A 92 2.07 -13.40 9.02
N ARG A 93 2.65 -14.58 9.13
CA ARG A 93 3.12 -15.15 10.40
C ARG A 93 4.09 -14.20 11.10
N ASP A 94 5.09 -13.76 10.38
CA ASP A 94 6.17 -12.93 10.91
C ASP A 94 5.64 -11.57 11.41
N GLN A 95 4.67 -10.97 10.73
CA GLN A 95 4.00 -9.74 11.19
C GLN A 95 3.34 -9.89 12.56
N GLN A 96 2.82 -11.08 12.90
CA GLN A 96 2.18 -11.34 14.19
C GLN A 96 3.18 -11.72 15.27
N ILE A 97 4.25 -12.43 14.93
CA ILE A 97 5.11 -13.09 15.92
C ILE A 97 6.38 -12.29 16.21
N ARG A 98 6.98 -11.65 15.21
CA ARG A 98 8.24 -10.91 15.37
C ARG A 98 8.18 -9.78 16.40
N PRO A 99 7.07 -9.04 16.57
CA PRO A 99 6.95 -8.04 17.63
C PRO A 99 7.15 -8.60 19.06
N ALA A 100 6.89 -9.90 19.26
CA ALA A 100 7.08 -10.54 20.57
C ALA A 100 8.57 -10.78 20.95
N PHE A 101 9.50 -10.52 20.02
CA PHE A 101 10.94 -10.62 20.29
C PHE A 101 11.53 -9.32 20.81
N ILE A 102 10.83 -8.19 20.75
CA ILE A 102 11.34 -6.90 21.22
C ILE A 102 10.80 -6.59 22.62
N GLU A 103 11.68 -6.21 23.50
CA GLU A 103 11.38 -5.79 24.85
C GLU A 103 11.76 -4.31 25.06
N ASP A 104 11.25 -3.70 26.13
CA ASP A 104 11.61 -2.30 26.44
C ASP A 104 13.12 -2.11 26.63
N ALA A 105 13.82 -3.13 27.16
CA ALA A 105 15.27 -3.11 27.28
C ALA A 105 16.00 -3.02 25.93
N ASP A 106 15.48 -3.65 24.88
CA ASP A 106 16.04 -3.59 23.54
C ASP A 106 15.89 -2.19 22.92
N LEU A 107 14.72 -1.58 23.15
CA LEU A 107 14.43 -0.20 22.72
C LEU A 107 15.34 0.79 23.46
N GLU A 108 15.51 0.61 24.76
CA GLU A 108 16.38 1.45 25.58
C GLU A 108 17.84 1.33 25.15
N ALA A 109 18.32 0.12 24.89
CA ALA A 109 19.68 -0.10 24.40
C ALA A 109 19.92 0.60 23.04
N GLU A 110 18.96 0.52 22.13
CA GLU A 110 19.03 1.21 20.84
C GLU A 110 18.97 2.74 21.00
N ALA A 111 18.11 3.23 21.91
CA ALA A 111 18.00 4.66 22.19
C ALA A 111 19.31 5.20 22.75
N GLN A 112 19.98 4.49 23.67
CA GLN A 112 21.28 4.84 24.21
C GLN A 112 22.37 4.81 23.13
N ARG A 113 22.35 3.84 22.21
CA ARG A 113 23.27 3.76 21.08
C ARG A 113 23.12 4.98 20.16
N ILE A 114 21.89 5.30 19.76
CA ILE A 114 21.59 6.47 18.91
C ILE A 114 22.03 7.77 19.59
N TYR A 115 21.77 7.89 20.88
CA TYR A 115 22.20 9.02 21.67
C TYR A 115 23.71 9.15 21.68
N ALA A 116 24.43 8.08 22.02
CA ALA A 116 25.88 8.08 22.09
C ALA A 116 26.54 8.47 20.76
N GLU A 117 26.07 7.90 19.66
CA GLU A 117 26.53 8.23 18.30
C GLU A 117 26.24 9.69 17.93
N THR A 118 25.04 10.18 18.25
CA THR A 118 24.64 11.56 17.95
C THR A 118 25.45 12.56 18.78
N LYS A 119 25.58 12.28 20.08
CA LYS A 119 26.39 13.08 20.99
C LYS A 119 27.85 13.13 20.55
N HIS A 120 28.45 11.98 20.26
CA HIS A 120 29.83 11.91 19.78
C HIS A 120 30.03 12.73 18.50
N ARG A 121 29.13 12.59 17.53
CA ARG A 121 29.18 13.33 16.27
C ARG A 121 29.08 14.84 16.48
N ILE A 122 28.15 15.29 17.30
CA ILE A 122 27.95 16.73 17.57
C ILE A 122 29.12 17.31 18.35
N ASP A 123 29.52 16.65 19.44
CA ASP A 123 30.59 17.12 20.30
C ASP A 123 31.96 17.14 19.59
N SER A 124 32.23 16.12 18.73
CA SER A 124 33.46 16.09 17.94
C SER A 124 33.55 17.19 16.89
N MET A 125 32.40 17.71 16.44
CA MET A 125 32.32 18.85 15.51
C MET A 125 32.37 20.23 16.21
N GLY A 126 32.52 20.28 17.52
CA GLY A 126 32.60 21.52 18.29
C GLY A 126 31.37 21.78 19.17
N GLY A 127 30.52 20.78 19.35
CA GLY A 127 29.34 20.87 20.21
C GLY A 127 28.20 21.68 19.63
N MET A 128 27.50 22.35 20.53
CA MET A 128 26.37 23.22 20.20
C MET A 128 26.71 24.66 20.58
N VAL A 129 26.19 25.59 19.81
CA VAL A 129 26.33 27.04 20.05
C VAL A 129 24.98 27.71 20.11
N LYS A 130 24.83 28.66 21.00
CA LYS A 130 23.65 29.55 21.08
C LYS A 130 24.11 31.00 20.84
N PRO A 131 24.11 31.42 19.56
CA PRO A 131 24.49 32.79 19.21
C PRO A 131 23.31 33.73 19.24
N ALA A 132 23.59 35.05 19.33
CA ALA A 132 22.68 36.07 18.87
C ALA A 132 23.26 36.73 17.61
N HIS A 133 22.41 37.28 16.76
CA HIS A 133 22.87 37.98 15.56
C HIS A 133 22.06 39.25 15.22
N ILE A 134 22.72 40.11 14.48
CA ILE A 134 22.11 41.23 13.77
C ILE A 134 22.33 40.98 12.29
N LEU A 135 21.26 40.89 11.51
CA LEU A 135 21.30 40.67 10.06
C LEU A 135 20.85 41.96 9.34
N LEU A 136 21.66 42.40 8.39
CA LEU A 136 21.22 43.36 7.36
C LEU A 136 21.17 42.62 6.02
N MET A 137 19.94 42.40 5.53
CA MET A 137 19.71 41.59 4.32
C MET A 137 20.19 42.33 3.07
N VAL A 138 20.81 41.55 2.17
CA VAL A 138 21.15 41.98 0.82
C VAL A 138 20.50 40.97 -0.12
N GLY A 139 19.54 41.42 -0.92
CA GLY A 139 18.84 40.55 -1.84
C GLY A 139 19.76 40.01 -2.93
N GLN A 140 19.50 38.81 -3.43
CA GLN A 140 20.29 38.18 -4.51
C GLN A 140 20.35 39.02 -5.80
N LYS A 141 19.40 39.93 -6.02
CA LYS A 141 19.33 40.83 -7.16
C LYS A 141 19.74 42.27 -6.80
N ALA A 142 20.32 42.46 -5.62
CA ALA A 142 20.75 43.78 -5.18
C ALA A 142 21.87 44.32 -6.09
N THR A 143 21.81 45.60 -6.37
CA THR A 143 22.87 46.30 -7.06
C THR A 143 24.13 46.40 -6.18
N GLN A 144 25.29 46.64 -6.79
CA GLN A 144 26.52 46.83 -6.02
C GLN A 144 26.37 48.01 -5.02
N ALA A 145 25.72 49.08 -5.43
CA ALA A 145 25.47 50.24 -4.56
C ALA A 145 24.63 49.90 -3.31
N GLU A 146 23.62 49.03 -3.46
CA GLU A 146 22.81 48.52 -2.33
C GLU A 146 23.61 47.63 -1.39
N ALA A 147 24.46 46.77 -1.97
CA ALA A 147 25.38 45.91 -1.19
C ALA A 147 26.40 46.72 -0.41
N ASP A 148 26.97 47.76 -1.01
CA ASP A 148 27.93 48.67 -0.38
C ASP A 148 27.25 49.51 0.72
N ALA A 149 26.03 49.96 0.48
CA ALA A 149 25.25 50.68 1.50
C ALA A 149 24.92 49.80 2.72
N ALA A 150 24.59 48.51 2.49
CA ALA A 150 24.40 47.52 3.57
C ALA A 150 25.69 47.28 4.36
N LYS A 151 26.84 47.22 3.68
CA LYS A 151 28.16 47.09 4.32
C LYS A 151 28.46 48.30 5.22
N VAL A 152 28.32 49.54 4.72
CA VAL A 152 28.51 50.76 5.51
C VAL A 152 27.59 50.78 6.73
N ARG A 153 26.36 50.36 6.55
CA ARG A 153 25.37 50.31 7.63
C ARG A 153 25.73 49.29 8.71
N ILE A 154 26.13 48.05 8.34
CA ILE A 154 26.53 47.03 9.29
C ILE A 154 27.82 47.44 10.04
N ASP A 155 28.77 48.10 9.36
CA ASP A 155 30.00 48.65 9.97
C ASP A 155 29.64 49.69 11.03
N SER A 156 28.69 50.59 10.75
CA SER A 156 28.21 51.58 11.70
C SER A 156 27.58 50.92 12.95
N VAL A 157 26.80 49.85 12.74
CA VAL A 157 26.24 49.06 13.87
C VAL A 157 27.36 48.40 14.68
N TYR A 158 28.37 47.83 13.99
CA TYR A 158 29.53 47.21 14.65
C TYR A 158 30.32 48.23 15.50
N GLN A 159 30.55 49.46 14.98
CA GLN A 159 31.23 50.49 15.74
C GLN A 159 30.42 50.95 16.98
N ALA A 160 29.09 51.07 16.85
CA ALA A 160 28.22 51.37 17.99
C ALA A 160 28.31 50.28 19.07
N LEU A 161 28.31 49.00 18.70
CA LEU A 161 28.49 47.85 19.61
C LEU A 161 29.86 47.89 20.29
N LYS A 162 30.92 48.21 19.56
CA LYS A 162 32.28 48.37 20.13
C LYS A 162 32.35 49.57 21.10
N ALA A 163 31.55 50.60 20.90
CA ALA A 163 31.41 51.76 21.80
C ALA A 163 30.54 51.48 23.04
N GLY A 164 30.01 50.25 23.19
CA GLY A 164 29.26 49.84 24.37
C GLY A 164 27.73 49.87 24.20
N ALA A 165 27.21 50.04 22.99
CA ALA A 165 25.76 49.96 22.77
C ALA A 165 25.27 48.52 23.07
N ASP A 166 24.03 48.43 23.58
CA ASP A 166 23.43 47.12 23.88
C ASP A 166 23.10 46.36 22.61
N PHE A 167 23.56 45.10 22.54
CA PHE A 167 23.40 44.25 21.38
C PHE A 167 21.92 43.91 21.10
N ALA A 168 21.16 43.60 22.15
CA ALA A 168 19.79 43.19 22.02
C ALA A 168 18.89 44.38 21.58
N GLU A 169 19.17 45.60 22.08
CA GLU A 169 18.45 46.79 21.63
C GLU A 169 18.74 47.09 20.16
N LEU A 170 20.00 47.00 19.74
CA LEU A 170 20.35 47.21 18.33
C LEU A 170 19.76 46.11 17.44
N ALA A 171 19.77 44.86 17.86
CA ALA A 171 19.12 43.79 17.12
C ALA A 171 17.64 44.09 16.91
N ARG A 172 16.90 44.47 17.94
CA ARG A 172 15.48 44.86 17.83
C ARG A 172 15.25 46.06 16.89
N LYS A 173 16.17 47.01 16.88
CA LYS A 173 16.03 48.22 16.10
C LYS A 173 16.39 48.08 14.63
N VAL A 174 17.46 47.38 14.32
CA VAL A 174 18.05 47.38 12.98
C VAL A 174 18.12 46.05 12.27
N SER A 175 17.96 44.95 12.98
CA SER A 175 18.04 43.62 12.34
C SER A 175 16.88 43.38 11.39
N ASP A 176 17.19 42.85 10.20
CA ASP A 176 16.19 42.45 9.22
C ASP A 176 15.64 41.03 9.49
N ASP A 177 16.31 40.19 10.28
CA ASP A 177 15.71 38.97 10.83
C ASP A 177 14.74 39.34 11.98
N LYS A 178 13.50 39.57 11.61
CA LYS A 178 12.47 39.99 12.57
C LYS A 178 12.11 38.92 13.60
N ASN A 179 12.41 37.64 13.31
CA ASN A 179 12.11 36.53 14.22
C ASN A 179 13.04 36.57 15.43
N SER A 180 14.35 36.59 15.21
CA SER A 180 15.33 36.69 16.30
C SER A 180 15.42 38.10 16.90
N ALA A 181 15.23 39.15 16.11
CA ALA A 181 15.29 40.53 16.57
C ALA A 181 14.37 40.84 17.78
N ARG A 182 13.17 40.25 17.81
CA ARG A 182 12.23 40.38 18.93
C ARG A 182 12.82 39.91 20.26
N ASN A 183 13.67 38.90 20.21
CA ASN A 183 14.41 38.34 21.35
C ASN A 183 15.84 38.87 21.44
N GLY A 184 16.11 40.09 20.95
CA GLY A 184 17.45 40.67 21.00
C GLY A 184 18.47 40.02 20.07
N GLY A 185 18.01 39.34 19.04
CA GLY A 185 18.84 38.62 18.06
C GLY A 185 19.20 37.17 18.45
N GLU A 186 18.75 36.68 19.60
CA GLU A 186 19.07 35.34 20.06
C GLU A 186 18.47 34.29 19.12
N LEU A 187 19.30 33.29 18.77
CA LEU A 187 18.94 32.10 18.00
C LEU A 187 18.83 30.90 18.95
N PRO A 188 18.11 29.84 18.53
CA PRO A 188 18.12 28.60 19.27
C PRO A 188 19.52 27.96 19.27
N TRP A 189 19.68 26.89 20.03
CA TRP A 189 20.88 26.06 19.97
C TRP A 189 21.09 25.52 18.56
N LEU A 190 22.30 25.69 18.04
CA LEU A 190 22.69 25.30 16.70
C LEU A 190 23.83 24.26 16.76
N THR A 191 23.80 23.32 15.85
CA THR A 191 24.89 22.40 15.56
C THR A 191 25.46 22.68 14.17
N LYS A 192 26.66 22.22 13.87
CA LYS A 192 27.21 22.35 12.51
C LYS A 192 26.34 21.70 11.46
N GLY A 193 26.21 22.35 10.32
CA GLY A 193 25.35 21.93 9.19
C GLY A 193 23.95 22.50 9.22
N GLN A 194 23.58 23.32 10.21
CA GLN A 194 22.23 23.88 10.35
C GLN A 194 22.08 25.32 9.81
N THR A 195 23.20 25.99 9.53
CA THR A 195 23.16 27.40 9.11
C THR A 195 24.04 27.63 7.87
N LEU A 196 24.07 28.88 7.39
CA LEU A 196 24.88 29.26 6.25
C LEU A 196 26.37 29.09 6.58
N PRO A 197 27.19 28.53 5.66
CA PRO A 197 28.59 28.18 5.95
C PRO A 197 29.44 29.33 6.54
N ASP A 198 29.28 30.55 6.00
CA ASP A 198 30.05 31.72 6.47
C ASP A 198 29.62 32.14 7.88
N PHE A 199 28.29 32.13 8.14
CA PHE A 199 27.75 32.37 9.47
C PHE A 199 28.21 31.30 10.46
N GLU A 200 28.08 30.04 10.09
CA GLU A 200 28.47 28.88 10.91
C GLU A 200 29.95 28.94 11.30
N LYS A 201 30.81 29.15 10.29
CA LYS A 201 32.26 29.27 10.52
C LYS A 201 32.58 30.38 11.53
N ALA A 202 31.95 31.55 11.39
CA ALA A 202 32.15 32.66 12.30
C ALA A 202 31.61 32.37 13.71
N ALA A 203 30.35 31.86 13.80
CA ALA A 203 29.71 31.54 15.06
C ALA A 203 30.52 30.53 15.90
N PHE A 204 30.95 29.42 15.30
CA PHE A 204 31.70 28.36 16.00
C PHE A 204 33.12 28.80 16.40
N ALA A 205 33.69 29.84 15.74
CA ALA A 205 35.01 30.39 16.11
C ALA A 205 34.99 31.33 17.31
N LEU A 206 33.82 31.89 17.69
CA LEU A 206 33.70 32.81 18.80
C LEU A 206 33.72 32.12 20.14
N GLU A 207 34.38 32.71 21.16
CA GLU A 207 34.21 32.33 22.56
C GLU A 207 32.98 32.98 23.18
N VAL A 208 32.46 32.43 24.29
CA VAL A 208 31.30 32.97 25.00
C VAL A 208 31.56 34.42 25.37
N GLY A 209 30.62 35.30 25.06
CA GLY A 209 30.71 36.75 25.22
C GLY A 209 31.40 37.50 24.08
N GLN A 210 32.11 36.83 23.20
CA GLN A 210 32.74 37.45 22.02
C GLN A 210 31.74 37.81 20.93
N MET A 211 32.10 38.77 20.11
CA MET A 211 31.34 39.25 18.97
C MET A 211 32.21 39.22 17.72
N SER A 212 31.64 38.78 16.60
CA SER A 212 32.32 38.77 15.31
C SER A 212 32.47 40.19 14.76
N GLU A 213 33.42 40.39 13.87
CA GLU A 213 33.33 41.46 12.89
C GLU A 213 32.15 41.19 11.93
N PRO A 214 31.75 42.19 11.10
CA PRO A 214 30.74 41.95 10.07
C PRO A 214 31.11 40.81 9.15
N VAL A 215 30.26 39.75 9.10
CA VAL A 215 30.41 38.54 8.30
C VAL A 215 29.43 38.61 7.14
N GLN A 216 29.95 38.41 5.93
CA GLN A 216 29.11 38.33 4.73
C GLN A 216 28.63 36.89 4.51
N SER A 217 27.37 36.73 4.19
CA SER A 217 26.76 35.46 3.74
C SER A 217 25.95 35.69 2.47
N GLN A 218 25.37 34.62 1.95
CA GLN A 218 24.49 34.69 0.76
C GLN A 218 23.22 35.55 0.97
N VAL A 219 22.83 35.85 2.21
CA VAL A 219 21.60 36.62 2.51
C VAL A 219 21.90 38.02 3.00
N GLY A 220 23.15 38.39 3.20
CA GLY A 220 23.54 39.73 3.67
C GLY A 220 24.67 39.70 4.67
N TRP A 221 24.73 40.76 5.49
CA TRP A 221 25.77 41.01 6.50
C TRP A 221 25.28 40.67 7.88
N HIS A 222 26.09 39.95 8.66
CA HIS A 222 25.79 39.55 10.03
C HIS A 222 26.83 40.12 11.00
N ILE A 223 26.38 40.51 12.20
CA ILE A 223 27.23 40.59 13.39
C ILE A 223 26.73 39.52 14.34
N ILE A 224 27.63 38.65 14.80
CA ILE A 224 27.29 37.48 15.60
C ILE A 224 27.89 37.67 17.00
N LYS A 225 27.11 37.42 18.05
CA LYS A 225 27.59 37.42 19.43
C LYS A 225 27.36 36.04 20.02
N MET A 226 28.37 35.42 20.59
CA MET A 226 28.25 34.12 21.26
C MET A 226 27.65 34.29 22.65
N ILE A 227 26.52 33.67 22.90
CA ILE A 227 25.83 33.70 24.18
C ILE A 227 26.25 32.51 25.04
N GLU A 228 26.11 31.30 24.46
CA GLU A 228 26.44 30.04 25.17
C GLU A 228 27.07 29.05 24.23
N LYS A 229 27.91 28.17 24.78
CA LYS A 229 28.46 26.98 24.14
C LYS A 229 28.20 25.75 25.02
N GLY A 230 27.91 24.63 24.43
CA GLY A 230 27.64 23.41 25.18
C GLY A 230 27.88 22.13 24.37
N SER A 231 27.87 21.02 25.06
CA SER A 231 27.79 19.70 24.45
C SER A 231 26.35 19.36 24.09
N PHE A 232 26.16 18.26 23.36
CA PHE A 232 24.82 17.78 23.04
C PHE A 232 23.97 17.61 24.31
N TYR A 233 22.66 17.76 24.16
CA TYR A 233 21.71 17.70 25.27
C TYR A 233 21.86 16.45 26.14
N PRO A 234 21.54 16.52 27.46
CA PRO A 234 21.48 15.33 28.32
C PRO A 234 20.49 14.28 27.79
N TYR A 235 20.80 12.98 27.99
CA TYR A 235 19.98 11.87 27.51
C TYR A 235 18.50 12.01 27.88
N ASP A 236 18.21 12.29 29.14
CA ASP A 236 16.84 12.36 29.66
C ASP A 236 15.98 13.45 28.93
N SER A 237 16.63 14.50 28.46
CA SER A 237 15.91 15.58 27.74
C SER A 237 15.58 15.24 26.30
N VAL A 238 16.23 14.26 25.69
CA VAL A 238 16.05 13.84 24.29
C VAL A 238 15.54 12.40 24.15
N HIS A 239 15.43 11.64 25.25
CA HIS A 239 15.04 10.24 25.26
C HIS A 239 13.71 9.99 24.53
N ALA A 240 12.66 10.75 24.89
CA ALA A 240 11.35 10.61 24.25
C ALA A 240 11.38 10.92 22.74
N ASP A 241 12.24 11.85 22.32
CA ASP A 241 12.40 12.19 20.90
C ASP A 241 13.13 11.06 20.14
N ILE A 242 14.09 10.42 20.79
CA ILE A 242 14.83 9.27 20.23
C ILE A 242 13.88 8.08 20.07
N LEU A 243 13.04 7.78 21.07
CA LEU A 243 12.04 6.70 20.95
C LEU A 243 11.06 6.97 19.80
N ARG A 244 10.57 8.21 19.68
CA ARG A 244 9.74 8.60 18.53
C ARG A 244 10.47 8.46 17.20
N PHE A 245 11.75 8.78 17.16
CA PHE A 245 12.58 8.60 15.97
C PHE A 245 12.72 7.12 15.58
N ILE A 246 12.94 6.22 16.57
CA ILE A 246 12.96 4.77 16.36
C ILE A 246 11.65 4.31 15.69
N ASP A 247 10.50 4.74 16.19
CA ASP A 247 9.19 4.38 15.66
C ASP A 247 8.95 4.97 14.25
N GLN A 248 9.19 6.25 14.07
CA GLN A 248 8.98 6.94 12.78
C GLN A 248 9.89 6.42 11.66
N ARG A 249 11.06 5.91 11.99
CA ARG A 249 12.01 5.32 11.05
C ARG A 249 11.83 3.82 10.87
N GLY A 250 10.89 3.20 11.56
CA GLY A 250 10.64 1.77 11.48
C GLY A 250 11.83 0.92 11.99
N LEU A 251 12.62 1.44 12.94
CA LEU A 251 13.83 0.76 13.40
C LEU A 251 13.53 -0.46 14.27
N ARG A 252 12.27 -0.65 14.73
CA ARG A 252 11.88 -1.84 15.51
C ARG A 252 12.21 -3.14 14.78
N GLU A 253 11.94 -3.22 13.47
CA GLU A 253 12.26 -4.41 12.68
C GLU A 253 13.77 -4.70 12.66
N SER A 254 14.61 -3.68 12.52
CA SER A 254 16.05 -3.87 12.54
C SER A 254 16.60 -4.30 13.91
N ILE A 255 15.92 -3.90 14.99
CA ILE A 255 16.23 -4.36 16.37
C ILE A 255 15.89 -5.85 16.48
N VAL A 256 14.69 -6.25 16.04
CA VAL A 256 14.27 -7.65 16.01
C VAL A 256 15.21 -8.50 15.15
N ASP A 257 15.61 -8.02 13.96
CA ASP A 257 16.57 -8.74 13.10
C ASP A 257 17.89 -9.02 13.80
N ARG A 258 18.47 -8.03 14.47
CA ARG A 258 19.71 -8.20 15.23
C ARG A 258 19.51 -9.20 16.37
N LYS A 259 18.45 -9.05 17.17
CA LYS A 259 18.16 -9.95 18.30
C LYS A 259 17.98 -11.39 17.83
N LEU A 260 17.21 -11.60 16.74
CA LEU A 260 17.03 -12.94 16.16
C LEU A 260 18.35 -13.53 15.62
N ALA A 261 19.19 -12.71 14.99
CA ALA A 261 20.50 -13.15 14.51
C ALA A 261 21.43 -13.57 15.66
N ASP A 262 21.44 -12.80 16.75
CA ASP A 262 22.24 -13.10 17.94
C ASP A 262 21.75 -14.36 18.66
N LEU A 263 20.43 -14.51 18.83
CA LEU A 263 19.81 -15.70 19.42
C LEU A 263 20.07 -16.94 18.56
N ALA A 264 19.85 -16.83 17.24
CA ALA A 264 20.11 -17.94 16.31
C ALA A 264 21.55 -18.41 16.36
N LYS A 265 22.50 -17.49 16.46
CA LYS A 265 23.93 -17.81 16.62
C LYS A 265 24.22 -18.47 17.96
N ALA A 266 23.64 -17.97 19.04
CA ALA A 266 23.84 -18.50 20.39
C ALA A 266 23.28 -19.92 20.54
N GLU A 267 22.13 -20.20 19.93
CA GLU A 267 21.44 -21.48 20.03
C GLU A 267 21.81 -22.48 18.91
N GLY A 268 22.62 -22.06 17.93
CA GLY A 268 22.99 -22.92 16.78
C GLY A 268 21.81 -23.25 15.86
N THR A 269 20.86 -22.32 15.72
CA THR A 269 19.62 -22.48 14.94
C THR A 269 19.47 -21.38 13.89
N THR A 270 18.28 -21.20 13.32
CA THR A 270 17.97 -20.13 12.37
C THR A 270 16.93 -19.16 12.96
N ALA A 271 16.92 -17.91 12.50
CA ALA A 271 15.93 -16.93 12.88
C ALA A 271 14.49 -17.43 12.60
N ASP A 272 14.28 -18.13 11.47
CA ASP A 272 13.00 -18.69 11.11
C ASP A 272 12.52 -19.77 12.10
N ALA A 273 13.42 -20.64 12.53
CA ALA A 273 13.10 -21.65 13.54
C ALA A 273 12.76 -21.02 14.90
N LEU A 274 13.42 -19.93 15.28
CA LEU A 274 13.08 -19.19 16.51
C LEU A 274 11.68 -18.58 16.42
N VAL A 275 11.32 -17.98 15.27
CA VAL A 275 9.99 -17.43 15.05
C VAL A 275 8.92 -18.54 15.08
N GLU A 276 9.21 -19.71 14.48
CA GLU A 276 8.31 -20.86 14.51
C GLU A 276 8.10 -21.41 15.93
N ASN A 277 9.18 -21.53 16.72
CA ASN A 277 9.08 -21.93 18.11
C ASN A 277 8.24 -20.93 18.94
N LYS A 278 8.47 -19.63 18.71
CA LYS A 278 7.71 -18.58 19.39
C LYS A 278 6.23 -18.58 18.98
N LEU A 279 5.93 -18.83 17.70
CA LEU A 279 4.56 -19.05 17.24
C LEU A 279 3.90 -20.18 18.03
N ASN A 280 4.56 -21.35 18.10
CA ASN A 280 4.01 -22.52 18.80
C ASN A 280 3.75 -22.24 20.31
N GLU A 281 4.63 -21.49 20.95
CA GLU A 281 4.45 -21.03 22.32
C GLU A 281 3.23 -20.12 22.47
N MET A 282 3.12 -19.11 21.60
CA MET A 282 2.06 -18.09 21.69
C MET A 282 0.67 -18.67 21.37
N VAL A 283 0.54 -19.50 20.34
CA VAL A 283 -0.75 -20.11 19.98
C VAL A 283 -1.21 -21.18 20.98
N ALA A 284 -0.32 -21.72 21.79
CA ALA A 284 -0.69 -22.62 22.88
C ALA A 284 -1.36 -21.88 24.06
N GLN A 285 -1.14 -20.57 24.17
CA GLN A 285 -1.66 -19.72 25.24
C GLN A 285 -2.79 -18.78 24.77
N ASP A 286 -2.89 -18.53 23.46
CA ASP A 286 -3.84 -17.58 22.87
C ASP A 286 -4.59 -18.24 21.69
N ASN A 287 -5.86 -18.58 21.93
CA ASN A 287 -6.74 -19.17 20.93
C ASN A 287 -7.08 -18.19 19.79
N ASP A 288 -7.19 -16.89 20.08
CA ASP A 288 -7.50 -15.90 19.05
C ASP A 288 -6.33 -15.78 18.07
N LEU A 289 -5.11 -15.74 18.58
CA LEU A 289 -3.91 -15.77 17.72
C LEU A 289 -3.82 -17.09 16.94
N LYS A 290 -4.11 -18.23 17.57
CA LYS A 290 -4.13 -19.54 16.91
C LYS A 290 -5.06 -19.54 15.70
N TYR A 291 -6.30 -19.08 15.88
CA TYR A 291 -7.28 -19.06 14.80
C TYR A 291 -7.02 -17.96 13.77
N LEU A 292 -6.42 -16.86 14.17
CA LEU A 292 -5.93 -15.83 13.24
C LEU A 292 -4.87 -16.40 12.28
N ILE A 293 -3.86 -17.08 12.80
CA ILE A 293 -2.79 -17.70 11.98
C ILE A 293 -3.37 -18.81 11.09
N GLN A 294 -4.27 -19.64 11.63
CA GLN A 294 -4.94 -20.69 10.86
C GLN A 294 -5.80 -20.07 9.73
N GLU A 295 -6.52 -19.00 10.00
CA GLU A 295 -7.32 -18.29 9.00
C GLU A 295 -6.46 -17.70 7.87
N TYR A 296 -5.29 -17.15 8.17
CA TYR A 296 -4.36 -16.70 7.14
C TYR A 296 -3.88 -17.88 6.28
N HIS A 297 -3.44 -18.96 6.91
CA HIS A 297 -2.99 -20.15 6.21
C HIS A 297 -4.09 -20.72 5.30
N ASP A 298 -5.24 -21.02 5.87
CA ASP A 298 -6.36 -21.63 5.16
C ASP A 298 -6.98 -20.67 4.13
N GLY A 299 -6.99 -19.36 4.43
CA GLY A 299 -7.47 -18.32 3.52
C GLY A 299 -6.64 -18.21 2.26
N LEU A 300 -5.31 -18.25 2.38
CA LEU A 300 -4.40 -18.28 1.23
C LEU A 300 -4.63 -19.52 0.36
N LEU A 301 -4.81 -20.69 0.97
CA LEU A 301 -5.11 -21.93 0.25
C LEU A 301 -6.44 -21.86 -0.49
N ALA A 302 -7.50 -21.40 0.19
CA ALA A 302 -8.82 -21.25 -0.41
C ALA A 302 -8.84 -20.23 -1.55
N PHE A 303 -8.08 -19.13 -1.40
CA PHE A 303 -7.91 -18.12 -2.45
C PHE A 303 -7.22 -18.71 -3.68
N GLU A 304 -6.06 -19.34 -3.50
CA GLU A 304 -5.26 -19.87 -4.61
C GLU A 304 -6.02 -20.93 -5.40
N ILE A 305 -6.65 -21.89 -4.73
CA ILE A 305 -7.43 -22.93 -5.40
C ILE A 305 -8.69 -22.33 -6.08
N GLY A 306 -9.33 -21.34 -5.44
CA GLY A 306 -10.46 -20.61 -6.01
C GLY A 306 -10.08 -19.85 -7.27
N ASN A 307 -8.91 -19.20 -7.27
CA ASN A 307 -8.35 -18.54 -8.43
C ASN A 307 -8.17 -19.53 -9.60
N GLN A 308 -7.52 -20.66 -9.36
CA GLN A 308 -7.26 -21.67 -10.40
C GLN A 308 -8.54 -22.32 -10.91
N ARG A 309 -9.49 -22.64 -10.04
CA ARG A 309 -10.69 -23.41 -10.39
C ARG A 309 -11.83 -22.56 -10.94
N VAL A 310 -11.92 -21.32 -10.54
CA VAL A 310 -13.07 -20.46 -10.84
C VAL A 310 -12.67 -19.18 -11.55
N TRP A 311 -11.88 -18.30 -10.93
CA TRP A 311 -11.72 -16.94 -11.43
C TRP A 311 -10.86 -16.86 -12.68
N ASP A 312 -9.69 -17.47 -12.67
CA ASP A 312 -8.81 -17.54 -13.84
C ASP A 312 -9.46 -18.30 -15.00
N LYS A 313 -10.19 -19.38 -14.68
CA LYS A 313 -10.93 -20.13 -15.68
C LYS A 313 -12.03 -19.28 -16.30
N ALA A 314 -12.87 -18.63 -15.49
CA ALA A 314 -13.93 -17.77 -15.99
C ALA A 314 -13.40 -16.57 -16.81
N ALA A 315 -12.23 -16.03 -16.44
CA ALA A 315 -11.63 -14.91 -17.16
C ALA A 315 -11.08 -15.30 -18.55
N LYS A 316 -10.62 -16.52 -18.73
CA LYS A 316 -9.84 -17.00 -19.90
C LYS A 316 -10.61 -18.01 -20.78
N ASP A 317 -11.69 -18.61 -20.29
CA ASP A 317 -12.48 -19.64 -20.99
C ASP A 317 -13.49 -19.01 -21.97
N GLU A 318 -12.97 -18.49 -23.08
CA GLU A 318 -13.80 -17.85 -24.13
C GLU A 318 -14.90 -18.79 -24.66
N ALA A 319 -14.63 -20.09 -24.78
CA ALA A 319 -15.59 -21.08 -25.26
C ALA A 319 -16.68 -21.33 -24.20
N GLY A 320 -16.29 -21.47 -22.93
CA GLY A 320 -17.22 -21.60 -21.81
C GLY A 320 -18.12 -20.39 -21.66
N LEU A 321 -17.56 -19.17 -21.73
CA LEU A 321 -18.31 -17.90 -21.68
C LEU A 321 -19.33 -17.82 -22.83
N ALA A 322 -18.94 -18.16 -24.06
CA ALA A 322 -19.84 -18.15 -25.22
C ALA A 322 -20.98 -19.17 -25.07
N ASN A 323 -20.67 -20.37 -24.60
CA ASN A 323 -21.67 -21.42 -24.36
C ASN A 323 -22.61 -21.04 -23.21
N PHE A 324 -22.07 -20.55 -22.10
CA PHE A 324 -22.84 -20.10 -20.95
C PHE A 324 -23.81 -18.97 -21.32
N PHE A 325 -23.32 -17.96 -22.07
CA PHE A 325 -24.17 -16.89 -22.60
C PHE A 325 -25.28 -17.44 -23.49
N LYS A 326 -24.96 -18.36 -24.41
CA LYS A 326 -25.95 -18.95 -25.32
C LYS A 326 -27.07 -19.66 -24.55
N GLN A 327 -26.73 -20.43 -23.51
CA GLN A 327 -27.69 -21.15 -22.67
C GLN A 327 -28.55 -20.20 -21.84
N ASN A 328 -27.97 -19.06 -21.39
CA ASN A 328 -28.60 -18.08 -20.49
C ASN A 328 -29.00 -16.78 -21.20
N LYS A 329 -29.07 -16.78 -22.55
CA LYS A 329 -29.23 -15.57 -23.35
C LYS A 329 -30.44 -14.71 -22.93
N LYS A 330 -31.50 -15.33 -22.44
CA LYS A 330 -32.73 -14.64 -21.98
C LYS A 330 -32.50 -13.80 -20.73
N LYS A 331 -31.47 -14.07 -19.94
CA LYS A 331 -31.06 -13.30 -18.73
C LYS A 331 -30.47 -11.95 -19.13
N TYR A 332 -29.76 -11.89 -20.26
CA TYR A 332 -29.02 -10.71 -20.69
C TYR A 332 -29.89 -9.80 -21.57
N LYS A 333 -30.41 -8.74 -20.99
CA LYS A 333 -31.29 -7.78 -21.66
C LYS A 333 -30.77 -6.35 -21.41
N TRP A 334 -31.01 -5.50 -22.38
CA TRP A 334 -30.87 -4.05 -22.22
C TRP A 334 -32.24 -3.40 -22.09
N GLU A 335 -32.35 -2.39 -21.27
CA GLU A 335 -33.57 -1.60 -21.10
C GLU A 335 -33.92 -0.84 -22.39
N GLU A 336 -32.89 -0.42 -23.13
CA GLU A 336 -33.03 0.26 -24.43
C GLU A 336 -32.02 -0.29 -25.46
N PRO A 337 -32.32 -0.15 -26.76
CA PRO A 337 -31.41 -0.56 -27.82
C PRO A 337 -30.08 0.20 -27.74
N ARG A 338 -28.98 -0.50 -28.05
CA ARG A 338 -27.62 0.06 -28.11
C ARG A 338 -27.08 0.06 -29.54
N PHE A 339 -26.09 0.92 -29.78
CA PHE A 339 -25.34 0.94 -31.04
C PHE A 339 -24.00 0.28 -30.83
N LYS A 340 -23.80 -0.87 -31.47
CA LYS A 340 -22.47 -1.57 -31.50
C LYS A 340 -21.74 -1.12 -32.75
N GLY A 341 -20.66 -0.34 -32.57
CA GLY A 341 -19.97 0.25 -33.69
C GLY A 341 -18.87 1.21 -33.28
N MET A 342 -18.64 2.19 -34.11
CA MET A 342 -17.68 3.26 -33.87
C MET A 342 -18.23 4.61 -34.30
N ALA A 343 -17.90 5.65 -33.50
CA ALA A 343 -17.91 7.04 -33.91
C ALA A 343 -16.47 7.42 -34.32
N TYR A 344 -16.29 8.09 -35.44
CA TYR A 344 -14.96 8.44 -35.90
C TYR A 344 -14.93 9.76 -36.64
N HIS A 345 -13.76 10.38 -36.61
CA HIS A 345 -13.46 11.66 -37.20
C HIS A 345 -12.28 11.51 -38.15
N VAL A 346 -12.37 12.07 -39.36
CA VAL A 346 -11.35 11.96 -40.37
C VAL A 346 -10.96 13.32 -40.91
N LYS A 347 -9.74 13.41 -41.47
CA LYS A 347 -9.23 14.62 -42.16
C LYS A 347 -9.73 14.72 -43.59
N ASP A 348 -9.78 13.59 -44.29
CA ASP A 348 -10.18 13.49 -45.68
C ASP A 348 -11.49 12.72 -45.85
N LYS A 349 -12.37 13.22 -46.69
CA LYS A 349 -13.66 12.60 -47.03
C LYS A 349 -13.49 11.18 -47.61
N ALA A 350 -12.40 10.91 -48.31
CA ALA A 350 -12.09 9.59 -48.85
C ALA A 350 -11.90 8.55 -47.75
N ASP A 351 -11.37 8.96 -46.58
CA ASP A 351 -11.17 8.07 -45.43
C ASP A 351 -12.47 7.58 -44.80
N VAL A 352 -13.59 8.27 -44.94
CA VAL A 352 -14.87 7.81 -44.44
C VAL A 352 -15.24 6.42 -44.97
N LYS A 353 -15.18 6.22 -46.27
CA LYS A 353 -15.48 4.93 -46.90
C LYS A 353 -14.31 3.92 -46.71
N ALA A 354 -13.08 4.39 -46.69
CA ALA A 354 -11.91 3.55 -46.49
C ALA A 354 -11.91 2.89 -45.10
N VAL A 355 -12.25 3.64 -44.03
CA VAL A 355 -12.41 3.15 -42.67
C VAL A 355 -13.48 2.07 -42.58
N GLN A 356 -14.66 2.31 -43.15
CA GLN A 356 -15.75 1.31 -43.17
C GLN A 356 -15.31 0.02 -43.91
N LYS A 357 -14.66 0.17 -45.08
CA LYS A 357 -14.17 -0.96 -45.87
C LYS A 357 -13.13 -1.78 -45.11
N ALA A 358 -12.26 -1.12 -44.36
CA ALA A 358 -11.20 -1.77 -43.60
C ALA A 358 -11.70 -2.71 -42.49
N VAL A 359 -12.87 -2.45 -41.92
CA VAL A 359 -13.46 -3.25 -40.84
C VAL A 359 -14.62 -4.14 -41.25
N LYS A 360 -15.13 -3.94 -42.47
CA LYS A 360 -16.27 -4.72 -42.99
C LYS A 360 -15.94 -6.22 -43.02
N GLY A 361 -16.78 -7.03 -42.35
CA GLY A 361 -16.58 -8.48 -42.27
C GLY A 361 -15.58 -8.96 -41.22
N LEU A 362 -14.89 -8.03 -40.53
CA LEU A 362 -14.03 -8.40 -39.42
C LEU A 362 -14.83 -8.50 -38.12
N PRO A 363 -14.41 -9.42 -37.19
CA PRO A 363 -14.92 -9.44 -35.83
C PRO A 363 -14.74 -8.08 -35.15
N PHE A 364 -15.68 -7.68 -34.33
CA PHE A 364 -15.71 -6.34 -33.71
C PHE A 364 -14.48 -6.07 -32.84
N ASP A 365 -13.95 -7.06 -32.15
CA ASP A 365 -12.73 -6.96 -31.34
C ASP A 365 -11.52 -6.54 -32.16
N LYS A 366 -11.40 -6.99 -33.41
CA LYS A 366 -10.27 -6.71 -34.33
C LYS A 366 -10.29 -5.34 -34.99
N TRP A 367 -11.38 -4.60 -34.86
CA TRP A 367 -11.50 -3.30 -35.51
C TRP A 367 -10.45 -2.29 -35.08
N ALA A 368 -10.19 -2.19 -33.78
CA ALA A 368 -9.24 -1.18 -33.25
C ALA A 368 -7.83 -1.38 -33.82
N ASP A 369 -7.31 -2.60 -33.81
CA ASP A 369 -5.97 -2.92 -34.30
C ASP A 369 -5.85 -2.73 -35.81
N LYS A 370 -6.90 -3.15 -36.54
CA LYS A 370 -6.94 -2.96 -37.98
C LYS A 370 -6.95 -1.48 -38.36
N LEU A 371 -7.72 -0.66 -37.67
CA LEU A 371 -7.79 0.78 -37.94
C LEU A 371 -6.50 1.48 -37.55
N ARG A 372 -5.90 1.11 -36.42
CA ARG A 372 -4.61 1.65 -35.98
C ARG A 372 -3.52 1.36 -37.01
N SER A 373 -3.37 0.12 -37.43
CA SER A 373 -2.32 -0.28 -38.37
C SER A 373 -2.52 0.23 -39.78
N THR A 374 -3.78 0.57 -40.18
CA THR A 374 -4.11 1.00 -41.55
C THR A 374 -4.07 2.52 -41.69
N PHE A 375 -4.50 3.28 -40.68
CA PHE A 375 -4.73 4.73 -40.80
C PHE A 375 -3.84 5.57 -39.90
N ASN A 376 -3.30 4.98 -38.86
CA ASN A 376 -2.49 5.69 -37.89
C ASN A 376 -1.15 4.95 -37.66
N ASN A 377 -0.06 5.69 -37.60
CA ASN A 377 1.26 5.19 -37.21
C ASN A 377 1.97 6.24 -36.34
N ASP A 378 3.18 5.99 -35.94
CA ASP A 378 3.95 6.87 -35.04
C ASP A 378 4.13 8.31 -35.58
N SER A 379 4.07 8.48 -36.89
CA SER A 379 4.30 9.77 -37.55
C SER A 379 3.03 10.40 -38.15
N VAL A 380 2.00 9.60 -38.41
CA VAL A 380 0.79 10.03 -39.10
C VAL A 380 -0.46 9.60 -38.38
N LEU A 381 -1.30 10.56 -38.01
CA LEU A 381 -2.62 10.37 -37.47
C LEU A 381 -3.69 10.86 -38.45
N ARG A 382 -4.35 9.93 -39.13
CA ARG A 382 -5.36 10.23 -40.18
C ARG A 382 -6.79 10.22 -39.64
N ILE A 383 -7.05 9.41 -38.60
CA ILE A 383 -8.39 9.23 -38.05
C ILE A 383 -8.38 9.25 -36.52
N ARG A 384 -9.46 9.68 -35.91
CA ARG A 384 -9.80 9.44 -34.50
C ARG A 384 -11.01 8.55 -34.42
N VAL A 385 -10.96 7.52 -33.59
CA VAL A 385 -12.02 6.51 -33.49
C VAL A 385 -12.35 6.24 -32.03
N GLU A 386 -13.61 6.26 -31.72
CA GLU A 386 -14.20 5.73 -30.49
C GLU A 386 -15.05 4.53 -30.86
N LYS A 387 -14.63 3.33 -30.41
CA LYS A 387 -15.29 2.05 -30.68
C LYS A 387 -15.96 1.55 -29.40
N GLY A 388 -17.21 1.14 -29.49
CA GLY A 388 -17.94 0.68 -28.31
C GLY A 388 -19.33 0.14 -28.59
N ILE A 389 -20.04 -0.12 -27.50
CA ILE A 389 -21.47 -0.43 -27.48
C ILE A 389 -22.14 0.72 -26.74
N PHE A 390 -22.66 1.66 -27.49
CA PHE A 390 -23.15 2.92 -26.98
C PHE A 390 -24.65 2.81 -26.64
N LYS A 391 -25.03 3.27 -25.48
CA LYS A 391 -26.43 3.64 -25.16
C LYS A 391 -26.65 5.12 -25.44
N ARG A 392 -27.89 5.56 -25.41
CA ARG A 392 -28.25 6.97 -25.55
C ARG A 392 -27.58 7.80 -24.44
N GLY A 393 -26.82 8.82 -24.83
CA GLY A 393 -26.09 9.71 -23.94
C GLY A 393 -24.59 9.39 -23.81
N ASP A 394 -24.09 8.25 -24.29
CA ASP A 394 -22.68 7.87 -24.19
C ASP A 394 -21.79 8.64 -25.16
N ASN A 395 -22.30 8.96 -26.38
CA ASN A 395 -21.51 9.67 -27.40
C ASN A 395 -22.40 10.59 -28.23
N ALA A 396 -22.08 11.87 -28.25
CA ALA A 396 -22.87 12.89 -28.93
C ALA A 396 -23.06 12.64 -30.43
N LEU A 397 -22.02 12.13 -31.12
CA LEU A 397 -22.12 11.82 -32.55
C LEU A 397 -23.03 10.61 -32.80
N VAL A 398 -22.95 9.57 -31.97
CA VAL A 398 -23.86 8.42 -32.03
C VAL A 398 -25.28 8.84 -31.70
N ASP A 399 -25.44 9.69 -30.68
CA ASP A 399 -26.74 10.24 -30.31
C ASP A 399 -27.43 10.95 -31.49
N ARG A 400 -26.71 11.84 -32.18
CA ARG A 400 -27.20 12.57 -33.34
C ARG A 400 -27.51 11.64 -34.52
N GLU A 401 -26.55 10.82 -34.90
CA GLU A 401 -26.64 10.04 -36.15
C GLU A 401 -27.50 8.79 -36.03
N ILE A 402 -27.47 8.11 -34.90
CA ILE A 402 -28.11 6.80 -34.71
C ILE A 402 -29.42 6.92 -33.88
N PHE A 403 -29.36 7.65 -32.76
CA PHE A 403 -30.50 7.76 -31.84
C PHE A 403 -31.41 8.94 -32.17
N LYS A 404 -31.02 9.80 -33.16
CA LYS A 404 -31.78 10.97 -33.60
C LYS A 404 -32.13 11.93 -32.46
N LYS A 405 -31.20 12.03 -31.50
CA LYS A 405 -31.30 12.98 -30.39
C LYS A 405 -30.70 14.31 -30.81
N ASP A 406 -31.43 15.40 -30.57
CA ASP A 406 -30.85 16.73 -30.77
C ASP A 406 -29.70 16.95 -29.78
N THR A 407 -28.48 17.03 -30.31
CA THR A 407 -27.27 17.18 -29.51
C THR A 407 -26.16 17.84 -30.33
N THR A 408 -25.40 18.70 -29.69
CA THR A 408 -24.27 19.36 -30.31
C THR A 408 -23.02 18.45 -30.25
N VAL A 409 -22.48 18.12 -31.40
CA VAL A 409 -21.20 17.40 -31.51
C VAL A 409 -20.08 18.43 -31.53
N LYS A 410 -19.16 18.31 -30.56
CA LYS A 410 -17.95 19.18 -30.54
C LYS A 410 -17.08 18.88 -31.74
N ALA A 411 -16.75 19.91 -32.52
CA ALA A 411 -15.83 19.79 -33.63
C ALA A 411 -14.45 19.32 -33.15
N VAL A 412 -13.85 18.39 -33.87
CA VAL A 412 -12.48 17.94 -33.63
C VAL A 412 -11.57 18.69 -34.61
N GLU A 413 -10.90 19.75 -34.14
CA GLU A 413 -10.20 20.77 -34.93
C GLU A 413 -9.38 20.22 -36.12
N LYS A 414 -8.65 19.12 -35.91
CA LYS A 414 -7.80 18.49 -36.94
C LYS A 414 -8.50 17.40 -37.76
N PHE A 415 -9.80 17.09 -37.45
CA PHE A 415 -10.55 16.00 -38.07
C PHE A 415 -12.02 16.46 -38.26
N PRO A 416 -12.30 17.33 -39.20
CA PRO A 416 -13.58 18.05 -39.30
C PRO A 416 -14.74 17.21 -39.84
N ILE A 417 -14.47 15.98 -40.28
CA ILE A 417 -15.48 15.13 -40.90
C ILE A 417 -15.87 14.01 -39.96
N ASP A 418 -17.11 14.03 -39.51
CA ASP A 418 -17.73 13.08 -38.60
C ASP A 418 -18.37 11.91 -39.33
N ALA A 419 -18.26 10.70 -38.82
CA ALA A 419 -18.99 9.55 -39.34
C ALA A 419 -19.20 8.47 -38.24
N VAL A 420 -20.19 7.62 -38.47
CA VAL A 420 -20.47 6.44 -37.66
C VAL A 420 -20.52 5.19 -38.52
N TYR A 421 -20.15 4.04 -37.98
CA TYR A 421 -20.28 2.76 -38.65
C TYR A 421 -20.53 1.64 -37.64
N GLY A 422 -21.55 0.82 -37.85
CA GLY A 422 -21.95 -0.23 -36.96
C GLY A 422 -23.42 -0.63 -37.15
N LYS A 423 -23.95 -1.27 -36.14
CA LYS A 423 -25.40 -1.68 -36.15
C LYS A 423 -26.09 -1.38 -34.83
N LYS A 424 -27.38 -1.09 -34.89
CA LYS A 424 -28.23 -0.94 -33.72
C LYS A 424 -28.70 -2.31 -33.28
N LEU A 425 -28.53 -2.65 -32.02
CA LEU A 425 -28.91 -3.91 -31.41
C LEU A 425 -30.04 -3.68 -30.40
N LYS A 426 -31.05 -4.54 -30.41
CA LYS A 426 -32.14 -4.50 -29.41
C LYS A 426 -31.74 -5.21 -28.10
N ALA A 427 -30.87 -6.20 -28.18
CA ALA A 427 -30.35 -6.99 -27.06
C ALA A 427 -28.93 -7.47 -27.40
N PRO A 428 -28.15 -7.95 -26.41
CA PRO A 428 -26.84 -8.59 -26.65
C PRO A 428 -26.98 -9.77 -27.63
N GLU A 429 -26.11 -9.83 -28.61
CA GLU A 429 -26.05 -10.91 -29.58
C GLU A 429 -25.00 -11.98 -29.21
N GLU A 430 -23.91 -11.55 -28.60
CA GLU A 430 -22.79 -12.37 -28.18
C GLU A 430 -22.34 -11.98 -26.75
N TYR A 431 -21.60 -12.86 -26.07
CA TYR A 431 -21.21 -12.63 -24.68
C TYR A 431 -20.28 -11.39 -24.52
N GLN A 432 -19.49 -11.07 -25.54
CA GLN A 432 -18.65 -9.87 -25.57
C GLN A 432 -19.48 -8.59 -25.39
N ASP A 433 -20.71 -8.56 -25.82
CA ASP A 433 -21.60 -7.39 -25.71
C ASP A 433 -21.93 -7.04 -24.26
N VAL A 434 -21.82 -8.03 -23.37
CA VAL A 434 -22.08 -7.94 -21.92
C VAL A 434 -21.05 -8.74 -21.11
N ARG A 435 -19.81 -8.77 -21.59
CA ARG A 435 -18.74 -9.64 -21.07
C ARG A 435 -18.60 -9.58 -19.54
N GLY A 436 -18.61 -8.37 -18.98
CA GLY A 436 -18.45 -8.21 -17.53
C GLY A 436 -19.54 -8.95 -16.74
N GLN A 437 -20.80 -8.84 -17.17
CA GLN A 437 -21.93 -9.50 -16.52
C GLN A 437 -21.86 -11.03 -16.72
N VAL A 438 -21.52 -11.49 -17.93
CA VAL A 438 -21.40 -12.92 -18.23
C VAL A 438 -20.26 -13.55 -17.43
N VAL A 439 -19.14 -12.88 -17.27
CA VAL A 439 -18.00 -13.40 -16.48
C VAL A 439 -18.41 -13.58 -15.01
N VAL A 440 -19.09 -12.62 -14.40
CA VAL A 440 -19.58 -12.74 -13.01
C VAL A 440 -20.54 -13.91 -12.87
N ASP A 441 -21.57 -13.99 -13.73
CA ASP A 441 -22.54 -15.08 -13.69
C ASP A 441 -21.87 -16.47 -13.94
N TYR A 442 -20.87 -16.50 -14.80
CA TYR A 442 -20.12 -17.74 -15.09
C TYR A 442 -19.22 -18.14 -13.93
N GLN A 443 -18.64 -17.18 -13.22
CA GLN A 443 -17.91 -17.44 -11.98
C GLN A 443 -18.82 -18.07 -10.93
N GLU A 444 -20.01 -17.52 -10.69
CA GLU A 444 -21.00 -18.07 -9.77
C GLU A 444 -21.40 -19.52 -10.16
N PHE A 445 -21.61 -19.75 -11.46
CA PHE A 445 -21.93 -21.08 -11.97
C PHE A 445 -20.79 -22.07 -11.72
N LEU A 446 -19.54 -21.72 -12.02
CA LEU A 446 -18.37 -22.56 -11.81
C LEU A 446 -18.13 -22.83 -10.31
N GLU A 447 -18.27 -21.79 -9.49
CA GLU A 447 -18.14 -21.89 -8.04
C GLU A 447 -19.14 -22.88 -7.46
N LYS A 448 -20.41 -22.73 -7.80
CA LYS A 448 -21.46 -23.65 -7.34
C LYS A 448 -21.20 -25.08 -7.79
N ALA A 449 -20.90 -25.29 -9.06
CA ALA A 449 -20.63 -26.62 -9.60
C ALA A 449 -19.44 -27.30 -8.90
N TRP A 450 -18.39 -26.53 -8.62
CA TRP A 450 -17.23 -27.01 -7.92
C TRP A 450 -17.51 -27.34 -6.45
N VAL A 451 -18.23 -26.47 -5.73
CA VAL A 451 -18.65 -26.74 -4.33
C VAL A 451 -19.52 -28.01 -4.26
N ASP A 452 -20.46 -28.16 -5.19
CA ASP A 452 -21.29 -29.37 -5.27
C ASP A 452 -20.46 -30.65 -5.52
N GLU A 453 -19.35 -30.53 -6.29
CA GLU A 453 -18.38 -31.61 -6.49
C GLU A 453 -17.62 -31.92 -5.20
N LEU A 454 -17.09 -30.89 -4.52
CA LEU A 454 -16.36 -31.05 -3.25
C LEU A 454 -17.22 -31.69 -2.16
N ARG A 455 -18.51 -31.31 -2.05
CA ARG A 455 -19.46 -31.92 -1.10
C ARG A 455 -19.76 -33.39 -1.42
N ARG A 456 -19.60 -33.83 -2.65
CA ARG A 456 -19.67 -35.26 -3.00
C ARG A 456 -18.36 -36.01 -2.72
N GLN A 457 -17.24 -35.33 -2.87
CA GLN A 457 -15.91 -35.94 -2.73
C GLN A 457 -15.49 -36.07 -1.26
N TYR A 458 -15.79 -35.09 -0.42
CA TYR A 458 -15.36 -35.04 0.97
C TYR A 458 -16.54 -35.24 1.92
N ALA A 459 -16.33 -36.12 2.91
CA ALA A 459 -17.35 -36.36 3.95
C ALA A 459 -17.45 -35.15 4.88
N VAL A 460 -18.67 -34.64 5.07
CA VAL A 460 -18.99 -33.56 6.01
C VAL A 460 -19.98 -34.09 7.05
N LYS A 461 -19.69 -33.88 8.33
CA LYS A 461 -20.61 -34.16 9.43
C LYS A 461 -20.65 -32.94 10.36
N VAL A 462 -21.81 -32.39 10.59
CA VAL A 462 -22.06 -31.31 11.54
C VAL A 462 -22.75 -31.87 12.75
N ASP A 463 -22.31 -31.50 13.96
CA ASP A 463 -22.95 -31.84 15.19
C ASP A 463 -23.96 -30.72 15.55
N GLU A 464 -25.22 -31.00 15.27
CA GLU A 464 -26.33 -30.05 15.50
C GLU A 464 -26.53 -29.71 16.98
N ALA A 465 -26.13 -30.59 17.90
CA ALA A 465 -26.24 -30.32 19.31
C ALA A 465 -25.18 -29.30 19.74
N VAL A 466 -23.95 -29.47 19.28
CA VAL A 466 -22.85 -28.51 19.50
C VAL A 466 -23.12 -27.18 18.80
N LEU A 467 -23.63 -27.23 17.56
CA LEU A 467 -23.95 -26.01 16.79
C LEU A 467 -24.93 -25.08 17.57
N LYS A 468 -25.91 -25.64 18.25
CA LYS A 468 -26.87 -24.86 19.08
C LYS A 468 -26.23 -24.17 20.27
N THR A 469 -25.02 -24.53 20.66
CA THR A 469 -24.28 -23.93 21.79
C THR A 469 -23.37 -22.78 21.37
N VAL A 470 -23.27 -22.49 20.11
CA VAL A 470 -22.45 -21.38 19.58
C VAL A 470 -22.82 -20.07 20.27
N ASN A 471 -21.82 -19.40 20.88
CA ASN A 471 -21.97 -18.18 21.68
C ASN A 471 -22.97 -18.29 22.89
N LYS A 472 -23.17 -19.49 23.41
CA LYS A 472 -24.12 -19.73 24.55
C LYS A 472 -23.51 -20.52 25.72
N HIS A 473 -22.19 -20.49 25.89
CA HIS A 473 -21.45 -21.21 26.94
C HIS A 473 -20.63 -20.24 27.79
#